data_af0050f52ad7788c80d47f27ccd4ce86
#
_entry.id   af0050f52ad7788c80d47f27ccd4ce86
#
_cell.length_a   1.000
_cell.length_b   1.000
_cell.length_c   1.000
_cell.angle_alpha   90.00
_cell.angle_beta   90.00
_cell.angle_gamma   90.00
#
_symmetry.space_group_name_H-M   'P 1'
#
loop_
_entity.id
_entity.type
_entity.pdbx_description
1 polymer ?
#
loop_
_entity_poly.entity_id
_entity_poly.type
_entity_poly.pdbx_seq_one_letter_code
_entity_poly.pdbx_strand_id
1 'polypeptide(L)'
;MQASDDDDATVGNEDDRMTERHRAIIRKAEYHCGAFDVPVLTAQELIALREKDDAKVIVVDVRTEAERRVARLPRSVSRCYFEKALRLNADAASLRGVKIVVICTVGRRSGHYARQLVMRSCENVFNSQGIVAYSHHHLARGAGPHALVDEEGRPATRLHVYARPWDLGSERFESVRFGLVGAARAAMFG
;
A
#
# COMPACT_ATOMS: atom_id res chain seq x y z
N MET A 1 -13.18 -7.56 -52.93
CA MET A 1 -12.30 -8.59 -52.38
C MET A 1 -11.03 -7.87 -51.93
N GLN A 2 -11.01 -7.38 -50.68
CA GLN A 2 -9.80 -6.82 -50.06
C GLN A 2 -9.87 -7.18 -48.59
N ALA A 3 -8.79 -7.78 -48.11
CA ALA A 3 -8.64 -8.36 -46.81
C ALA A 3 -8.57 -7.27 -45.72
N SER A 4 -9.18 -7.54 -44.63
CA SER A 4 -9.05 -6.83 -43.35
C SER A 4 -7.68 -7.17 -42.77
N ASP A 5 -6.83 -6.18 -42.57
CA ASP A 5 -5.62 -6.28 -41.79
C ASP A 5 -6.04 -6.35 -40.32
N ASP A 6 -5.73 -7.48 -39.69
CA ASP A 6 -5.88 -7.70 -38.25
C ASP A 6 -4.88 -6.83 -37.49
N ASP A 7 -5.38 -5.88 -36.72
CA ASP A 7 -4.61 -5.18 -35.70
C ASP A 7 -4.23 -6.15 -34.58
N ASP A 8 -3.11 -6.83 -34.75
CA ASP A 8 -2.41 -7.54 -33.67
C ASP A 8 -1.81 -6.51 -32.70
N ALA A 9 -2.65 -6.04 -31.76
CA ALA A 9 -2.21 -5.26 -30.63
C ALA A 9 -1.39 -6.17 -29.72
N THR A 10 -0.09 -6.31 -29.98
CA THR A 10 0.86 -6.93 -29.07
C THR A 10 0.77 -6.26 -27.71
N VAL A 11 0.14 -6.95 -26.77
CA VAL A 11 0.16 -6.60 -25.32
C VAL A 11 1.61 -6.72 -24.88
N GLY A 12 2.34 -5.62 -24.96
CA GLY A 12 3.72 -5.53 -24.47
C GLY A 12 3.74 -5.98 -23.00
N ASN A 13 4.63 -6.93 -22.71
CA ASN A 13 4.81 -7.52 -21.39
C ASN A 13 4.94 -6.39 -20.35
N GLU A 14 4.13 -6.43 -19.26
CA GLU A 14 4.15 -5.42 -18.18
C GLU A 14 5.56 -5.25 -17.60
N ASP A 15 6.38 -6.28 -17.64
CA ASP A 15 7.77 -6.28 -17.16
C ASP A 15 8.67 -5.33 -17.97
N ASP A 16 8.42 -5.13 -19.26
CA ASP A 16 9.18 -4.21 -20.12
C ASP A 16 8.90 -2.72 -19.81
N ARG A 17 7.78 -2.43 -19.14
CA ARG A 17 7.41 -1.06 -18.77
C ARG A 17 7.87 -0.66 -17.35
N MET A 18 8.41 -1.61 -16.60
CA MET A 18 8.89 -1.34 -15.24
C MET A 18 10.26 -0.68 -15.23
N THR A 19 10.38 0.46 -14.59
CA THR A 19 11.67 1.12 -14.36
C THR A 19 12.54 0.31 -13.40
N GLU A 20 13.86 0.51 -13.42
CA GLU A 20 14.78 -0.15 -12.47
C GLU A 20 14.43 0.21 -11.01
N ARG A 21 13.99 1.43 -10.74
CA ARG A 21 13.48 1.83 -9.41
C ARG A 21 12.27 1.02 -8.99
N HIS A 22 11.36 0.78 -9.93
CA HIS A 22 10.16 -0.04 -9.68
C HIS A 22 10.55 -1.48 -9.34
N ARG A 23 11.40 -2.12 -10.16
CA ARG A 23 11.90 -3.48 -9.85
C ARG A 23 12.62 -3.54 -8.51
N ALA A 24 13.43 -2.53 -8.19
CA ALA A 24 14.16 -2.47 -6.92
C ALA A 24 13.23 -2.37 -5.70
N ILE A 25 12.15 -1.59 -5.77
CA ILE A 25 11.20 -1.51 -4.65
C ILE A 25 10.39 -2.80 -4.51
N ILE A 26 10.02 -3.46 -5.60
CA ILE A 26 9.32 -4.75 -5.52
C ILE A 26 10.20 -5.79 -4.82
N ARG A 27 11.47 -5.98 -5.23
CA ARG A 27 12.40 -6.91 -4.57
C ARG A 27 12.56 -6.62 -3.07
N LYS A 28 12.64 -5.33 -2.70
CA LYS A 28 12.72 -4.94 -1.28
C LYS A 28 11.43 -5.25 -0.52
N ALA A 29 10.28 -4.96 -1.11
CA ALA A 29 8.99 -5.25 -0.51
C ALA A 29 8.80 -6.75 -0.30
N GLU A 30 9.14 -7.57 -1.27
CA GLU A 30 9.09 -9.04 -1.20
C GLU A 30 9.96 -9.56 -0.05
N TYR A 31 11.21 -9.10 0.06
CA TYR A 31 12.11 -9.46 1.15
C TYR A 31 11.50 -9.12 2.53
N HIS A 32 10.92 -7.92 2.67
CA HIS A 32 10.33 -7.51 3.95
C HIS A 32 9.01 -8.20 4.27
N CYS A 33 8.19 -8.44 3.27
CA CYS A 33 6.92 -9.14 3.44
C CYS A 33 7.14 -10.62 3.77
N GLY A 34 8.11 -11.27 3.12
CA GLY A 34 8.44 -12.68 3.34
C GLY A 34 8.98 -13.01 4.74
N ALA A 35 9.35 -11.99 5.53
CA ALA A 35 9.79 -12.18 6.92
C ALA A 35 8.64 -12.52 7.89
N PHE A 36 7.38 -12.50 7.43
CA PHE A 36 6.20 -12.73 8.26
C PHE A 36 5.35 -13.85 7.67
N ASP A 37 4.84 -14.70 8.53
CA ASP A 37 3.88 -15.75 8.18
C ASP A 37 2.46 -15.14 8.09
N VAL A 38 2.26 -14.31 7.07
CA VAL A 38 0.99 -13.63 6.77
C VAL A 38 0.84 -13.55 5.25
N PRO A 39 -0.32 -13.87 4.67
CA PRO A 39 -0.56 -13.70 3.25
C PRO A 39 -0.24 -12.27 2.78
N VAL A 40 0.39 -12.16 1.62
CA VAL A 40 0.80 -10.87 1.03
C VAL A 40 -0.08 -10.56 -0.17
N LEU A 41 -0.60 -9.33 -0.21
CA LEU A 41 -1.16 -8.75 -1.42
C LEU A 41 -0.10 -7.89 -2.11
N THR A 42 0.14 -8.15 -3.37
CA THR A 42 0.95 -7.28 -4.22
C THR A 42 0.29 -5.92 -4.39
N ALA A 43 1.05 -4.93 -4.81
CA ALA A 43 0.50 -3.61 -5.11
C ALA A 43 -0.58 -3.66 -6.21
N GLN A 44 -0.39 -4.50 -7.22
CA GLN A 44 -1.37 -4.72 -8.30
C GLN A 44 -2.66 -5.33 -7.79
N GLU A 45 -2.58 -6.39 -6.98
CA GLU A 45 -3.76 -7.03 -6.39
C GLU A 45 -4.53 -6.07 -5.49
N LEU A 46 -3.81 -5.24 -4.71
CA LEU A 46 -4.45 -4.22 -3.88
C LEU A 46 -5.18 -3.16 -4.74
N ILE A 47 -4.59 -2.72 -5.85
CA ILE A 47 -5.24 -1.81 -6.78
C ILE A 47 -6.50 -2.46 -7.36
N ALA A 48 -6.39 -3.66 -7.91
CA ALA A 48 -7.51 -4.40 -8.49
C ALA A 48 -8.63 -4.65 -7.48
N LEU A 49 -8.27 -4.94 -6.23
CA LEU A 49 -9.23 -5.11 -5.14
C LEU A 49 -9.99 -3.83 -4.83
N ARG A 50 -9.32 -2.69 -4.86
CA ARG A 50 -9.90 -1.38 -4.60
C ARG A 50 -10.75 -0.85 -5.76
N GLU A 51 -10.43 -1.22 -7.00
CA GLU A 51 -11.20 -0.86 -8.20
C GLU A 51 -12.58 -1.51 -8.21
N LYS A 52 -12.72 -2.68 -7.59
CA LYS A 52 -14.01 -3.39 -7.45
C LYS A 52 -14.97 -2.71 -6.46
N ASP A 53 -14.53 -1.65 -5.79
CA ASP A 53 -15.28 -0.93 -4.74
C ASP A 53 -15.97 -1.85 -3.72
N ASP A 54 -15.28 -2.94 -3.36
CA ASP A 54 -15.80 -3.93 -2.42
C ASP A 54 -15.83 -3.34 -1.01
N ALA A 55 -17.02 -3.12 -0.48
CA ALA A 55 -17.25 -2.63 0.88
C ALA A 55 -16.65 -3.54 1.97
N LYS A 56 -16.26 -4.76 1.62
CA LYS A 56 -15.65 -5.74 2.53
C LYS A 56 -14.13 -5.65 2.60
N VAL A 57 -13.53 -4.52 2.23
CA VAL A 57 -12.09 -4.29 2.31
C VAL A 57 -11.79 -3.11 3.20
N ILE A 58 -10.99 -3.33 4.25
CA ILE A 58 -10.45 -2.29 5.11
C ILE A 58 -8.94 -2.20 4.88
N VAL A 59 -8.45 -1.04 4.47
CA VAL A 59 -7.01 -0.78 4.38
C VAL A 59 -6.56 -0.05 5.64
N VAL A 60 -5.69 -0.69 6.43
CA VAL A 60 -5.12 -0.15 7.67
C VAL A 60 -3.71 0.36 7.41
N ASP A 61 -3.54 1.66 7.45
CA ASP A 61 -2.24 2.30 7.29
C ASP A 61 -1.56 2.46 8.67
N VAL A 62 -0.49 1.68 8.89
CA VAL A 62 0.26 1.68 10.16
C VAL A 62 1.38 2.71 10.21
N ARG A 63 1.48 3.58 9.22
CA ARG A 63 2.44 4.69 9.24
C ARG A 63 2.02 5.74 10.25
N THR A 64 2.99 6.58 10.63
CA THR A 64 2.70 7.73 11.50
C THR A 64 1.74 8.73 10.82
N GLU A 65 1.05 9.52 11.61
CA GLU A 65 0.16 10.55 11.07
C GLU A 65 0.92 11.56 10.19
N ALA A 66 2.16 11.91 10.54
CA ALA A 66 2.99 12.78 9.72
C ALA A 66 3.29 12.18 8.33
N GLU A 67 3.55 10.87 8.23
CA GLU A 67 3.74 10.18 6.95
C GLU A 67 2.44 10.11 6.13
N ARG A 68 1.30 9.91 6.81
CA ARG A 68 -0.02 9.85 6.19
C ARG A 68 -0.51 11.19 5.65
N ARG A 69 -0.11 12.29 6.29
CA ARG A 69 -0.39 13.67 5.82
C ARG A 69 0.31 13.98 4.52
N VAL A 70 1.50 13.43 4.27
CA VAL A 70 2.21 13.61 2.99
C VAL A 70 1.44 12.95 1.85
N ALA A 71 1.08 11.68 2.02
CA ALA A 71 0.25 10.93 1.08
C ALA A 71 -0.32 9.67 1.75
N ARG A 72 -1.55 9.30 1.44
CA ARG A 72 -2.20 8.07 1.88
C ARG A 72 -3.10 7.49 0.80
N LEU A 73 -3.46 6.22 0.94
CA LEU A 73 -4.52 5.64 0.12
C LEU A 73 -5.86 6.26 0.55
N PRO A 74 -6.70 6.70 -0.39
CA PRO A 74 -8.05 7.17 -0.09
C PRO A 74 -8.82 6.12 0.73
N ARG A 75 -9.63 6.55 1.68
CA ARG A 75 -10.43 5.69 2.57
C ARG A 75 -9.61 4.73 3.44
N SER A 76 -8.26 4.80 3.46
CA SER A 76 -7.47 4.05 4.44
C SER A 76 -7.64 4.62 5.84
N VAL A 77 -7.75 3.74 6.82
CA VAL A 77 -7.85 4.11 8.24
C VAL A 77 -6.48 4.06 8.91
N SER A 78 -6.25 4.89 9.92
CA SER A 78 -5.03 4.77 10.73
C SER A 78 -5.11 3.55 11.65
N ARG A 79 -3.95 3.02 12.05
CA ARG A 79 -3.88 1.97 13.07
C ARG A 79 -4.63 2.35 14.34
N CYS A 80 -4.47 3.59 14.82
CA CYS A 80 -5.14 4.08 16.01
C CYS A 80 -6.67 4.02 15.89
N TYR A 81 -7.21 4.48 14.75
CA TYR A 81 -8.64 4.41 14.48
C TYR A 81 -9.14 2.96 14.43
N PHE A 82 -8.42 2.09 13.72
CA PHE A 82 -8.77 0.68 13.58
C PHE A 82 -8.76 -0.04 14.95
N GLU A 83 -7.73 0.17 15.76
CA GLU A 83 -7.65 -0.39 17.12
C GLU A 83 -8.79 0.11 18.03
N LYS A 84 -9.17 1.38 17.91
CA LYS A 84 -10.32 1.91 18.63
C LYS A 84 -11.63 1.24 18.19
N ALA A 85 -11.82 1.07 16.88
CA ALA A 85 -12.99 0.40 16.34
C ALA A 85 -13.08 -1.07 16.80
N LEU A 86 -11.95 -1.80 16.79
CA LEU A 86 -11.87 -3.17 17.31
C LEU A 86 -12.26 -3.28 18.79
N ARG A 87 -11.86 -2.31 19.62
CA ARG A 87 -12.19 -2.32 21.05
C ARG A 87 -13.66 -2.00 21.32
N LEU A 88 -14.24 -1.12 20.52
CA LEU A 88 -15.65 -0.71 20.67
C LEU A 88 -16.60 -1.77 20.14
N ASN A 89 -16.22 -2.45 19.07
CA ASN A 89 -16.97 -3.55 18.45
C ASN A 89 -16.40 -4.88 18.94
N ALA A 90 -16.48 -5.17 20.25
CA ALA A 90 -15.86 -6.31 20.93
C ALA A 90 -16.14 -7.70 20.30
N ASP A 91 -16.89 -7.73 19.21
CA ASP A 91 -17.23 -8.93 18.47
C ASP A 91 -16.41 -9.01 17.15
N ALA A 92 -15.39 -9.88 17.15
CA ALA A 92 -14.66 -10.23 15.92
C ALA A 92 -15.59 -10.73 14.80
N ALA A 93 -16.81 -11.11 15.14
CA ALA A 93 -17.87 -11.47 14.19
C ALA A 93 -18.24 -10.33 13.24
N SER A 94 -18.07 -9.06 13.64
CA SER A 94 -18.32 -7.90 12.77
C SER A 94 -17.34 -7.79 11.61
N LEU A 95 -16.17 -8.45 11.70
CA LEU A 95 -15.14 -8.50 10.66
C LEU A 95 -15.18 -9.78 9.82
N ARG A 96 -16.17 -10.67 10.04
CA ARG A 96 -16.30 -11.88 9.24
C ARG A 96 -16.50 -11.54 7.76
N GLY A 97 -15.67 -12.13 6.91
CA GLY A 97 -15.69 -11.91 5.48
C GLY A 97 -15.09 -10.57 5.04
N VAL A 98 -14.62 -9.71 5.98
CA VAL A 98 -13.90 -8.48 5.66
C VAL A 98 -12.43 -8.79 5.44
N LYS A 99 -11.87 -8.32 4.34
CA LYS A 99 -10.41 -8.35 4.09
C LYS A 99 -9.74 -7.19 4.78
N ILE A 100 -8.81 -7.48 5.67
CA ILE A 100 -8.02 -6.47 6.38
C ILE A 100 -6.64 -6.41 5.72
N VAL A 101 -6.39 -5.36 4.96
CA VAL A 101 -5.11 -5.16 4.28
C VAL A 101 -4.29 -4.14 5.05
N VAL A 102 -3.16 -4.57 5.60
CA VAL A 102 -2.27 -3.70 6.36
C VAL A 102 -1.18 -3.15 5.45
N ILE A 103 -0.99 -1.84 5.46
CA ILE A 103 0.00 -1.14 4.62
C ILE A 103 0.94 -0.27 5.45
N CYS A 104 2.20 -0.22 5.03
CA CYS A 104 3.17 0.77 5.50
C CYS A 104 3.98 1.33 4.30
N THR A 105 5.22 1.74 4.50
CA THR A 105 6.06 2.25 3.41
C THR A 105 6.51 1.13 2.46
N VAL A 106 7.00 -0.02 2.99
CA VAL A 106 7.63 -1.10 2.21
C VAL A 106 7.32 -2.51 2.75
N GLY A 107 6.23 -2.70 3.45
CA GLY A 107 5.77 -4.03 3.90
C GLY A 107 6.28 -4.51 5.27
N ARG A 108 7.30 -3.89 5.90
CA ARG A 108 7.89 -4.37 7.15
C ARG A 108 7.02 -4.09 8.38
N ARG A 109 6.70 -2.82 8.66
CA ARG A 109 5.85 -2.42 9.81
C ARG A 109 4.45 -3.02 9.70
N SER A 110 3.92 -3.06 8.50
CA SER A 110 2.62 -3.67 8.22
C SER A 110 2.63 -5.17 8.45
N GLY A 111 3.71 -5.88 8.09
CA GLY A 111 3.84 -7.31 8.37
C GLY A 111 3.85 -7.62 9.87
N HIS A 112 4.57 -6.84 10.68
CA HIS A 112 4.52 -6.97 12.14
C HIS A 112 3.10 -6.80 12.69
N TYR A 113 2.38 -5.77 12.24
CA TYR A 113 1.03 -5.52 12.73
C TYR A 113 0.02 -6.55 12.20
N ALA A 114 0.13 -6.96 10.94
CA ALA A 114 -0.70 -8.01 10.38
C ALA A 114 -0.56 -9.33 11.17
N ARG A 115 0.67 -9.72 11.52
CA ARG A 115 0.91 -10.88 12.40
C ARG A 115 0.25 -10.72 13.77
N GLN A 116 0.31 -9.53 14.38
CA GLN A 116 -0.38 -9.27 15.65
C GLN A 116 -1.90 -9.45 15.52
N LEU A 117 -2.50 -9.03 14.41
CA LEU A 117 -3.93 -9.23 14.16
C LEU A 117 -4.28 -10.72 14.00
N VAL A 118 -3.47 -11.49 13.27
CA VAL A 118 -3.64 -12.94 13.13
C VAL A 118 -3.56 -13.64 14.49
N MET A 119 -2.58 -13.28 15.33
CA MET A 119 -2.45 -13.81 16.70
C MET A 119 -3.64 -13.45 17.61
N ARG A 120 -4.41 -12.42 17.27
CA ARG A 120 -5.65 -12.02 17.92
C ARG A 120 -6.90 -12.62 17.25
N SER A 121 -6.71 -13.67 16.47
CA SER A 121 -7.78 -14.39 15.76
C SER A 121 -8.56 -13.54 14.75
N CYS A 122 -7.97 -12.45 14.24
CA CYS A 122 -8.56 -11.77 13.09
C CYS A 122 -8.37 -12.64 11.85
N GLU A 123 -9.46 -12.87 11.14
CA GLU A 123 -9.48 -13.61 9.87
C GLU A 123 -9.19 -12.69 8.69
N ASN A 124 -8.81 -13.25 7.53
CA ASN A 124 -8.61 -12.54 6.26
C ASN A 124 -7.68 -11.32 6.37
N VAL A 125 -6.59 -11.45 7.14
CA VAL A 125 -5.57 -10.43 7.29
C VAL A 125 -4.48 -10.63 6.24
N PHE A 126 -4.12 -9.54 5.57
CA PHE A 126 -3.07 -9.50 4.55
C PHE A 126 -2.06 -8.41 4.87
N ASN A 127 -0.79 -8.70 4.64
CA ASN A 127 0.25 -7.68 4.51
C ASN A 127 0.25 -7.14 3.06
N SER A 128 0.79 -5.97 2.82
CA SER A 128 0.98 -5.44 1.46
C SER A 128 2.42 -5.03 1.20
N GLN A 129 2.81 -4.94 -0.08
CA GLN A 129 4.13 -4.49 -0.51
C GLN A 129 4.45 -3.02 -0.15
N GLY A 130 3.47 -2.30 0.37
CA GLY A 130 3.63 -0.93 0.85
C GLY A 130 3.28 0.15 -0.16
N ILE A 131 3.17 1.39 0.35
CA ILE A 131 2.67 2.52 -0.43
C ILE A 131 3.65 2.95 -1.54
N VAL A 132 4.96 2.70 -1.36
CA VAL A 132 5.96 3.03 -2.38
C VAL A 132 5.83 2.12 -3.59
N ALA A 133 5.67 0.80 -3.40
CA ALA A 133 5.36 -0.12 -4.49
C ALA A 133 4.02 0.22 -5.15
N TYR A 134 2.99 0.49 -4.33
CA TYR A 134 1.68 0.92 -4.81
C TYR A 134 1.76 2.15 -5.72
N SER A 135 2.59 3.15 -5.38
CA SER A 135 2.73 4.37 -6.18
C SER A 135 3.23 4.12 -7.60
N HIS A 136 4.09 3.14 -7.80
CA HIS A 136 4.61 2.78 -9.12
C HIS A 136 3.56 2.11 -10.01
N HIS A 137 2.82 1.15 -9.48
CA HIS A 137 1.79 0.43 -10.24
C HIS A 137 0.60 1.32 -10.59
N HIS A 138 0.19 2.17 -9.66
CA HIS A 138 -0.93 3.08 -9.89
C HIS A 138 -0.66 4.04 -11.05
N LEU A 139 0.59 4.45 -11.24
CA LEU A 139 0.98 5.34 -12.34
C LEU A 139 1.04 4.64 -13.70
N ALA A 140 1.35 3.36 -13.74
CA ALA A 140 1.36 2.58 -14.98
C ALA A 140 -0.04 2.47 -15.61
N ARG A 141 -1.10 2.57 -14.80
CA ARG A 141 -2.50 2.47 -15.24
C ARG A 141 -3.22 3.81 -15.43
N GLY A 142 -2.51 4.95 -15.29
CA GLY A 142 -3.09 6.28 -15.36
C GLY A 142 -3.68 6.75 -14.00
N ALA A 143 -3.82 8.08 -13.85
CA ALA A 143 -4.38 8.69 -12.65
C ALA A 143 -5.90 8.43 -12.59
N GLY A 144 -6.32 7.48 -11.78
CA GLY A 144 -7.72 7.16 -11.53
C GLY A 144 -8.18 7.63 -10.13
N PRO A 145 -9.45 7.39 -9.77
CA PRO A 145 -10.05 7.81 -8.49
C PRO A 145 -9.40 7.18 -7.25
N HIS A 146 -8.46 6.28 -7.45
CA HIS A 146 -7.72 5.58 -6.38
C HIS A 146 -6.30 6.14 -6.17
N ALA A 147 -5.94 7.25 -6.84
CA ALA A 147 -4.66 7.94 -6.66
C ALA A 147 -4.42 8.25 -5.17
N LEU A 148 -3.14 8.26 -4.77
CA LEU A 148 -2.78 8.71 -3.43
C LEU A 148 -3.29 10.13 -3.21
N VAL A 149 -3.74 10.40 -2.00
CA VAL A 149 -4.26 11.72 -1.62
C VAL A 149 -3.45 12.32 -0.47
N ASP A 150 -3.37 13.64 -0.43
CA ASP A 150 -2.79 14.42 0.65
C ASP A 150 -3.73 14.51 1.88
N GLU A 151 -3.38 15.37 2.84
CA GLU A 151 -4.17 15.61 4.05
C GLU A 151 -5.57 16.15 3.75
N GLU A 152 -5.70 17.00 2.74
CA GLU A 152 -6.95 17.62 2.31
C GLU A 152 -7.79 16.74 1.35
N GLY A 153 -7.28 15.54 1.03
CA GLY A 153 -7.96 14.62 0.12
C GLY A 153 -7.76 14.92 -1.37
N ARG A 154 -6.86 15.85 -1.71
CA ARG A 154 -6.48 16.16 -3.09
C ARG A 154 -5.47 15.14 -3.61
N PRO A 155 -5.31 14.95 -4.93
CA PRO A 155 -4.26 14.11 -5.48
C PRO A 155 -2.88 14.51 -4.94
N ALA A 156 -2.18 13.57 -4.32
CA ALA A 156 -0.87 13.81 -3.73
C ALA A 156 0.20 13.99 -4.82
N THR A 157 1.03 15.02 -4.68
CA THR A 157 2.23 15.26 -5.50
C THR A 157 3.51 14.84 -4.79
N ARG A 158 3.43 14.51 -3.51
CA ARG A 158 4.54 14.17 -2.63
C ARG A 158 4.33 12.79 -2.03
N LEU A 159 5.43 12.07 -1.74
CA LEU A 159 5.38 10.75 -1.13
C LEU A 159 6.47 10.61 -0.08
N HIS A 160 6.11 10.19 1.14
CA HIS A 160 7.10 9.85 2.15
C HIS A 160 7.73 8.49 1.84
N VAL A 161 9.05 8.47 1.63
CA VAL A 161 9.82 7.30 1.20
C VAL A 161 10.78 6.76 2.25
N TYR A 162 10.72 7.27 3.49
CA TYR A 162 11.67 6.97 4.55
C TYR A 162 13.07 7.51 4.23
N ALA A 163 14.16 6.78 4.50
CA ALA A 163 15.53 7.16 4.20
C ALA A 163 16.17 6.19 3.20
N ARG A 164 17.37 6.47 2.71
CA ARG A 164 18.13 5.47 1.94
C ARG A 164 18.32 4.19 2.75
N PRO A 165 18.22 3.02 2.16
CA PRO A 165 18.05 2.68 0.75
C PRO A 165 16.58 2.51 0.28
N TRP A 166 15.60 3.08 1.00
CA TRP A 166 14.15 2.97 0.73
C TRP A 166 13.60 4.08 -0.15
N ASP A 167 14.48 4.97 -0.60
CA ASP A 167 14.19 6.12 -1.45
C ASP A 167 13.97 5.71 -2.91
N LEU A 168 12.97 4.88 -3.11
CA LEU A 168 12.62 4.30 -4.39
C LEU A 168 11.19 4.69 -4.83
N GLY A 169 10.69 5.84 -4.37
CA GLY A 169 9.40 6.37 -4.81
C GLY A 169 9.36 6.58 -6.33
N SER A 170 8.17 6.50 -6.90
CA SER A 170 7.97 6.82 -8.31
C SER A 170 8.38 8.26 -8.60
N GLU A 171 8.98 8.50 -9.76
CA GLU A 171 9.50 9.82 -10.19
C GLU A 171 8.41 10.89 -10.33
N ARG A 172 7.15 10.50 -10.36
CA ARG A 172 6.02 11.44 -10.37
C ARG A 172 5.75 12.08 -9.02
N PHE A 173 6.35 11.57 -7.95
CA PHE A 173 6.20 12.13 -6.61
C PHE A 173 7.49 12.77 -6.16
N GLU A 174 7.39 13.97 -5.59
CA GLU A 174 8.47 14.55 -4.80
C GLU A 174 8.70 13.68 -3.55
N SER A 175 9.89 13.12 -3.41
CA SER A 175 10.26 12.28 -2.27
C SER A 175 10.42 13.11 -1.00
N VAL A 176 9.63 12.85 0.02
CA VAL A 176 9.73 13.47 1.35
C VAL A 176 10.44 12.53 2.30
N ARG A 177 11.41 13.05 3.05
CA ARG A 177 12.14 12.33 4.10
C ARG A 177 12.06 13.15 5.38
N PHE A 178 11.73 12.49 6.49
CA PHE A 178 11.84 13.12 7.79
C PHE A 178 13.26 12.95 8.31
N GLY A 179 13.84 14.01 8.91
CA GLY A 179 15.17 13.96 9.53
C GLY A 179 15.22 12.93 10.69
N LEU A 180 16.41 12.67 11.23
CA LEU A 180 16.66 11.65 12.28
C LEU A 180 15.67 11.70 13.45
N VAL A 181 15.23 12.88 13.87
CA VAL A 181 14.24 13.05 14.94
C VAL A 181 12.85 12.54 14.52
N GLY A 182 12.46 12.76 13.26
CA GLY A 182 11.20 12.25 12.72
C GLY A 182 11.22 10.73 12.51
N ALA A 183 12.37 10.20 12.11
CA ALA A 183 12.57 8.76 11.95
C ALA A 183 12.54 8.02 13.30
N ALA A 184 13.14 8.58 14.36
CA ALA A 184 13.08 8.03 15.71
C ALA A 184 11.65 8.01 16.26
N ARG A 185 10.87 9.09 16.06
CA ARG A 185 9.44 9.12 16.42
C ARG A 185 8.63 8.09 15.64
N ALA A 186 8.88 7.93 14.35
CA ALA A 186 8.20 6.92 13.54
C ALA A 186 8.50 5.48 14.00
N ALA A 187 9.70 5.25 14.55
CA ALA A 187 10.10 3.95 15.09
C ALA A 187 9.53 3.66 16.49
N MET A 188 9.29 4.69 17.31
CA MET A 188 8.76 4.54 18.68
C MET A 188 7.23 4.41 18.74
N PHE A 189 6.51 4.96 17.78
CA PHE A 189 5.04 5.03 17.79
C PHE A 189 4.38 4.34 16.59
N GLY A 190 5.17 3.56 15.81
CA GLY A 190 4.70 2.77 14.66
C GLY A 190 4.25 1.35 15.03
#